data_ff525f942f836b1e9a5a57b5b589db37
#
_entry.id   ff525f942f836b1e9a5a57b5b589db37
#
_cell.length_a   1.000
_cell.length_b   1.000
_cell.length_c   1.000
_cell.angle_alpha   90.00
_cell.angle_beta   90.00
_cell.angle_gamma   90.00
#
_symmetry.space_group_name_H-M   'P 1'
#
loop_
_entity.id
_entity.type
_entity.pdbx_description
1 polymer ?
#
loop_
_entity_poly.entity_id
_entity_poly.type
_entity_poly.pdbx_seq_one_letter_code
_entity_poly.pdbx_strand_id
1 'polypeptide(L)'
;MAGHSKWANIQHRKKAQDNKRGKVFTKIIREITVAVKLAGPDVSSNSRLRLAMSKANKNSVPKDTIDRAIKKGSGQNSDSFEEITYEGYGPKGIAVIIECLTDNKNRTVSEVRHALTKYNGSLGTKGSVSHLFKKIGIITLLDTSEDELINYIDDIDILDYEQADNNCILNTEPSDLFKVKSFFEEKSLATKDEEIILEPITFCDISDADIEQVELFTENLEELDDVQNIYTNINVL
;
A
#
# COMPACT_ATOMS: atom_id res chain seq x y z
N MET A 1 23.27 -12.12 -6.13
CA MET A 1 22.34 -11.48 -7.08
C MET A 1 20.94 -11.51 -6.46
N ALA A 2 20.61 -10.48 -5.70
CA ALA A 2 19.32 -10.37 -5.01
C ALA A 2 18.47 -9.26 -5.67
N GLY A 3 18.42 -9.26 -6.99
CA GLY A 3 17.87 -8.16 -7.78
C GLY A 3 16.45 -8.37 -8.29
N HIS A 4 15.68 -9.34 -7.77
CA HIS A 4 14.30 -9.55 -8.24
C HIS A 4 13.23 -9.08 -7.28
N SER A 5 13.60 -8.25 -6.34
CA SER A 5 12.82 -8.29 -5.16
C SER A 5 11.81 -7.17 -4.99
N LYS A 6 12.23 -5.98 -4.75
CA LYS A 6 11.34 -4.90 -4.34
C LYS A 6 10.48 -4.39 -5.48
N TRP A 7 11.11 -4.13 -6.62
CA TRP A 7 10.43 -3.63 -7.82
C TRP A 7 9.43 -4.63 -8.40
N ALA A 8 9.81 -5.90 -8.52
CA ALA A 8 8.91 -6.95 -9.00
C ALA A 8 7.67 -7.08 -8.09
N ASN A 9 7.86 -7.09 -6.79
CA ASN A 9 6.75 -7.16 -5.81
C ASN A 9 5.86 -5.92 -5.86
N ILE A 10 6.44 -4.72 -6.04
CA ILE A 10 5.69 -3.48 -6.24
C ILE A 10 4.92 -3.51 -7.57
N GLN A 11 5.54 -3.98 -8.65
CA GLN A 11 4.90 -4.08 -9.97
C GLN A 11 3.78 -5.12 -10.00
N HIS A 12 3.96 -6.29 -9.37
CA HIS A 12 2.89 -7.30 -9.27
C HIS A 12 1.69 -6.75 -8.51
N ARG A 13 1.92 -6.07 -7.39
CA ARG A 13 0.86 -5.40 -6.62
C ARG A 13 0.14 -4.33 -7.44
N LYS A 14 0.85 -3.54 -8.25
CA LYS A 14 0.27 -2.50 -9.11
C LYS A 14 -0.55 -3.07 -10.27
N LYS A 15 -0.07 -4.12 -10.95
CA LYS A 15 -0.81 -4.76 -12.04
C LYS A 15 -2.18 -5.30 -11.61
N ALA A 16 -2.27 -5.86 -10.42
CA ALA A 16 -3.54 -6.33 -9.87
C ALA A 16 -4.52 -5.18 -9.60
N GLN A 17 -4.02 -4.01 -9.18
CA GLN A 17 -4.84 -2.82 -8.91
C GLN A 17 -5.39 -2.12 -10.16
N ASP A 18 -4.66 -2.12 -11.27
CA ASP A 18 -5.03 -1.36 -12.48
C ASP A 18 -6.27 -1.90 -13.20
N ASN A 19 -6.66 -3.14 -12.97
CA ASN A 19 -7.72 -3.81 -13.73
C ASN A 19 -9.17 -3.53 -13.23
N LYS A 20 -9.38 -2.78 -12.13
CA LYS A 20 -10.72 -2.63 -11.50
C LYS A 20 -11.02 -1.19 -11.02
N ARG A 21 -11.05 -0.23 -11.95
CA ARG A 21 -11.25 1.22 -11.66
C ARG A 21 -12.37 1.55 -10.66
N GLY A 22 -13.52 0.87 -10.73
CA GLY A 22 -14.65 1.17 -9.85
C GLY A 22 -14.37 0.85 -8.38
N LYS A 23 -13.72 -0.28 -8.11
CA LYS A 23 -13.35 -0.69 -6.74
C LYS A 23 -12.23 0.19 -6.17
N VAL A 24 -11.25 0.54 -7.00
CA VAL A 24 -10.18 1.46 -6.61
C VAL A 24 -10.76 2.81 -6.15
N PHE A 25 -11.73 3.36 -6.87
CA PHE A 25 -12.39 4.61 -6.47
C PHE A 25 -13.09 4.48 -5.11
N THR A 26 -13.81 3.38 -4.88
CA THR A 26 -14.51 3.15 -3.61
C THR A 26 -13.52 3.08 -2.44
N LYS A 27 -12.41 2.37 -2.61
CA LYS A 27 -11.33 2.28 -1.61
C LYS A 27 -10.72 3.64 -1.30
N ILE A 28 -10.37 4.42 -2.32
CA ILE A 28 -9.81 5.77 -2.17
C ILE A 28 -10.80 6.70 -1.44
N ILE A 29 -12.08 6.66 -1.77
CA ILE A 29 -13.12 7.49 -1.15
C ILE A 29 -13.30 7.13 0.33
N ARG A 30 -13.28 5.84 0.67
CA ARG A 30 -13.30 5.39 2.07
C ARG A 30 -12.07 5.91 2.82
N GLU A 31 -10.88 5.78 2.22
CA GLU A 31 -9.63 6.24 2.82
C GLU A 31 -9.66 7.76 3.09
N ILE A 32 -10.11 8.57 2.13
CA ILE A 32 -10.29 10.03 2.31
C ILE A 32 -11.25 10.30 3.47
N THR A 33 -12.40 9.62 3.52
CA THR A 33 -13.41 9.81 4.56
C THR A 33 -12.85 9.51 5.95
N VAL A 34 -12.11 8.40 6.09
CA VAL A 34 -11.47 8.00 7.35
C VAL A 34 -10.34 8.93 7.73
N ALA A 35 -9.48 9.31 6.79
CA ALA A 35 -8.38 10.25 7.04
C ALA A 35 -8.91 11.60 7.57
N VAL A 36 -9.97 12.13 6.97
CA VAL A 36 -10.63 13.38 7.43
C VAL A 36 -11.24 13.21 8.81
N LYS A 37 -11.91 12.09 9.07
CA LYS A 37 -12.52 11.81 10.37
C LYS A 37 -11.50 11.76 11.51
N LEU A 38 -10.33 11.20 11.26
CA LEU A 38 -9.28 11.01 12.26
C LEU A 38 -8.48 12.29 12.55
N ALA A 39 -8.15 13.07 11.54
CA ALA A 39 -7.22 14.20 11.67
C ALA A 39 -7.67 15.49 10.99
N GLY A 40 -8.94 15.56 10.56
CA GLY A 40 -9.54 16.76 9.96
C GLY A 40 -9.29 16.90 8.46
N PRO A 41 -9.96 17.89 7.81
CA PRO A 41 -9.98 18.06 6.36
C PRO A 41 -8.78 18.82 5.79
N ASP A 42 -7.89 19.32 6.63
CA ASP A 42 -6.76 20.12 6.18
C ASP A 42 -5.62 19.20 5.69
N VAL A 43 -5.37 19.22 4.38
CA VAL A 43 -4.33 18.42 3.71
C VAL A 43 -2.93 18.80 4.20
N SER A 44 -2.70 20.04 4.64
CA SER A 44 -1.38 20.50 5.10
C SER A 44 -0.96 19.82 6.41
N SER A 45 -1.92 19.59 7.31
CA SER A 45 -1.70 18.98 8.63
C SER A 45 -2.00 17.48 8.68
N ASN A 46 -2.73 16.95 7.69
CA ASN A 46 -3.17 15.55 7.65
C ASN A 46 -2.38 14.76 6.59
N SER A 47 -1.29 14.11 7.00
CA SER A 47 -0.42 13.33 6.11
C SER A 47 -1.15 12.16 5.44
N ARG A 48 -2.07 11.51 6.15
CA ARG A 48 -2.90 10.42 5.62
C ARG A 48 -3.84 10.91 4.52
N LEU A 49 -4.49 12.05 4.74
CA LEU A 49 -5.34 12.68 3.72
C LEU A 49 -4.52 13.07 2.50
N ARG A 50 -3.31 13.57 2.69
CA ARG A 50 -2.39 13.93 1.61
C ARG A 50 -2.05 12.74 0.72
N LEU A 51 -1.73 11.59 1.31
CA LEU A 51 -1.50 10.34 0.56
C LEU A 51 -2.76 9.87 -0.17
N ALA A 52 -3.91 9.92 0.49
CA ALA A 52 -5.19 9.53 -0.13
C ALA A 52 -5.56 10.45 -1.31
N MET A 53 -5.30 11.76 -1.18
CA MET A 53 -5.50 12.75 -2.26
C MET A 53 -4.53 12.51 -3.43
N SER A 54 -3.27 12.18 -3.17
CA SER A 54 -2.32 11.81 -4.21
C SER A 54 -2.81 10.58 -4.97
N LYS A 55 -3.24 9.53 -4.27
CA LYS A 55 -3.85 8.33 -4.89
C LYS A 55 -5.11 8.68 -5.71
N ALA A 56 -5.96 9.58 -5.20
CA ALA A 56 -7.16 10.04 -5.92
C ALA A 56 -6.82 10.73 -7.23
N ASN A 57 -5.83 11.62 -7.22
CA ASN A 57 -5.37 12.34 -8.41
C ASN A 57 -4.77 11.38 -9.45
N LYS A 58 -3.91 10.43 -9.02
CA LYS A 58 -3.33 9.40 -9.90
C LYS A 58 -4.40 8.55 -10.59
N ASN A 59 -5.47 8.22 -9.87
CA ASN A 59 -6.56 7.43 -10.41
C ASN A 59 -7.65 8.27 -11.10
N SER A 60 -7.45 9.58 -11.25
CA SER A 60 -8.41 10.49 -11.90
C SER A 60 -9.81 10.45 -11.23
N VAL A 61 -9.85 10.37 -9.90
CA VAL A 61 -11.11 10.44 -9.15
C VAL A 61 -11.71 11.85 -9.33
N PRO A 62 -13.00 11.98 -9.71
CA PRO A 62 -13.61 13.28 -9.92
C PRO A 62 -13.58 14.14 -8.65
N LYS A 63 -13.25 15.44 -8.82
CA LYS A 63 -13.14 16.41 -7.73
C LYS A 63 -14.40 16.46 -6.86
N ASP A 64 -15.58 16.50 -7.47
CA ASP A 64 -16.86 16.51 -6.75
C ASP A 64 -17.05 15.27 -5.84
N THR A 65 -16.45 14.15 -6.23
CA THR A 65 -16.50 12.91 -5.44
C THR A 65 -15.55 12.99 -4.25
N ILE A 66 -14.38 13.56 -4.45
CA ILE A 66 -13.40 13.86 -3.39
C ILE A 66 -14.01 14.83 -2.37
N ASP A 67 -14.59 15.95 -2.83
CA ASP A 67 -15.19 16.97 -1.97
C ASP A 67 -16.35 16.39 -1.14
N ARG A 68 -17.16 15.50 -1.72
CA ARG A 68 -18.19 14.76 -0.98
C ARG A 68 -17.62 13.85 0.09
N ALA A 69 -16.53 13.16 -0.19
CA ALA A 69 -15.85 12.29 0.78
C ALA A 69 -15.28 13.10 1.96
N ILE A 70 -14.65 14.24 1.68
CA ILE A 70 -14.14 15.16 2.71
C ILE A 70 -15.29 15.70 3.56
N LYS A 71 -16.37 16.15 2.93
CA LYS A 71 -17.58 16.64 3.65
C LYS A 71 -18.19 15.54 4.52
N LYS A 72 -18.27 14.31 4.00
CA LYS A 72 -18.76 13.13 4.76
C LYS A 72 -17.88 12.86 5.98
N GLY A 73 -16.55 12.86 5.81
CA GLY A 73 -15.61 12.64 6.91
C GLY A 73 -15.65 13.73 8.00
N SER A 74 -15.99 14.98 7.63
CA SER A 74 -16.11 16.11 8.56
C SER A 74 -17.44 16.15 9.31
N GLY A 75 -18.45 15.36 8.93
CA GLY A 75 -19.80 15.36 9.52
C GLY A 75 -19.89 14.51 10.79
N GLN A 76 -20.79 14.92 11.72
CA GLN A 76 -21.03 14.19 12.96
C GLN A 76 -21.68 12.80 12.79
N ASN A 77 -22.30 12.54 11.63
CA ASN A 77 -22.98 11.28 11.28
C ASN A 77 -22.23 10.49 10.21
N SER A 78 -20.90 10.59 10.15
CA SER A 78 -20.13 9.74 9.22
C SER A 78 -20.22 8.27 9.66
N ASP A 79 -20.52 7.36 8.72
CA ASP A 79 -20.46 5.93 8.96
C ASP A 79 -19.18 5.62 9.73
N SER A 80 -19.30 4.84 10.81
CA SER A 80 -18.15 4.53 11.67
C SER A 80 -17.31 3.43 11.02
N PHE A 81 -16.54 3.78 10.00
CA PHE A 81 -15.51 2.86 9.53
C PHE A 81 -14.47 2.65 10.63
N GLU A 82 -14.14 1.39 10.85
CA GLU A 82 -13.06 0.97 11.74
C GLU A 82 -11.95 0.34 10.91
N GLU A 83 -10.72 0.62 11.33
CA GLU A 83 -9.53 -0.03 10.77
C GLU A 83 -9.32 -1.36 11.46
N ILE A 84 -9.16 -2.41 10.67
CA ILE A 84 -8.86 -3.73 11.16
C ILE A 84 -7.75 -4.32 10.29
N THR A 85 -6.73 -4.85 10.95
CA THR A 85 -5.69 -5.62 10.28
C THR A 85 -5.89 -7.10 10.61
N TYR A 86 -6.01 -7.91 9.57
CA TYR A 86 -6.00 -9.36 9.68
C TYR A 86 -4.64 -9.89 9.28
N GLU A 87 -4.20 -10.91 10.00
CA GLU A 87 -2.96 -11.61 9.77
C GLU A 87 -3.24 -13.07 9.48
N GLY A 88 -2.47 -13.70 8.62
CA GLY A 88 -2.70 -15.09 8.28
C GLY A 88 -1.66 -15.64 7.33
N TYR A 89 -1.96 -16.84 6.85
CA TYR A 89 -1.13 -17.54 5.89
C TYR A 89 -1.96 -17.86 4.65
N GLY A 90 -1.38 -17.62 3.49
CA GLY A 90 -1.93 -17.98 2.18
C GLY A 90 -1.43 -19.34 1.69
N PRO A 91 -1.65 -19.65 0.40
CA PRO A 91 -1.13 -20.85 -0.23
C PRO A 91 0.39 -20.95 -0.05
N LYS A 92 0.91 -22.18 0.02
CA LYS A 92 2.35 -22.46 0.22
C LYS A 92 2.97 -21.91 1.50
N GLY A 93 2.16 -21.45 2.45
CA GLY A 93 2.63 -20.89 3.72
C GLY A 93 3.12 -19.44 3.64
N ILE A 94 2.81 -18.71 2.56
CA ILE A 94 3.11 -17.28 2.47
C ILE A 94 2.43 -16.53 3.61
N ALA A 95 3.17 -15.64 4.27
CA ALA A 95 2.59 -14.73 5.24
C ALA A 95 1.76 -13.65 4.53
N VAL A 96 0.60 -13.33 5.08
CA VAL A 96 -0.27 -12.27 4.53
C VAL A 96 -0.78 -11.34 5.62
N ILE A 97 -0.67 -10.04 5.37
CA ILE A 97 -1.31 -8.98 6.16
C ILE A 97 -2.37 -8.33 5.28
N ILE A 98 -3.58 -8.19 5.81
CA ILE A 98 -4.75 -7.66 5.13
C ILE A 98 -5.27 -6.47 5.92
N GLU A 99 -5.10 -5.26 5.40
CA GLU A 99 -5.64 -4.04 5.98
C GLU A 99 -7.04 -3.78 5.45
N CYS A 100 -7.99 -3.60 6.35
CA CYS A 100 -9.39 -3.40 6.04
C CYS A 100 -9.94 -2.10 6.65
N LEU A 101 -10.85 -1.45 5.91
CA LEU A 101 -11.74 -0.40 6.41
C LEU A 101 -13.17 -0.90 6.32
N THR A 102 -13.81 -1.10 7.47
CA THR A 102 -15.16 -1.69 7.51
C THR A 102 -16.08 -0.98 8.48
N ASP A 103 -17.36 -0.99 8.16
CA ASP A 103 -18.47 -0.65 9.04
C ASP A 103 -19.05 -1.88 9.76
N ASN A 104 -18.59 -3.11 9.41
CA ASN A 104 -19.08 -4.36 9.98
C ASN A 104 -17.98 -5.44 10.09
N LYS A 105 -17.34 -5.50 11.26
CA LYS A 105 -16.27 -6.46 11.57
C LYS A 105 -16.66 -7.91 11.36
N ASN A 106 -17.89 -8.28 11.69
CA ASN A 106 -18.35 -9.68 11.59
C ASN A 106 -18.47 -10.12 10.13
N ARG A 107 -18.95 -9.24 9.26
CA ARG A 107 -18.98 -9.47 7.82
C ARG A 107 -17.57 -9.65 7.30
N THR A 108 -16.70 -8.68 7.56
CA THR A 108 -15.33 -8.64 7.03
C THR A 108 -14.50 -9.85 7.46
N VAL A 109 -14.53 -10.23 8.75
CA VAL A 109 -13.78 -11.40 9.21
C VAL A 109 -14.27 -12.70 8.56
N SER A 110 -15.56 -12.79 8.28
CA SER A 110 -16.15 -13.97 7.61
C SER A 110 -15.71 -14.04 6.15
N GLU A 111 -15.74 -12.92 5.44
CA GLU A 111 -15.30 -12.82 4.03
C GLU A 111 -13.80 -13.09 3.89
N VAL A 112 -12.97 -12.47 4.74
CA VAL A 112 -11.50 -12.69 4.75
C VAL A 112 -11.18 -14.16 5.06
N ARG A 113 -11.82 -14.76 6.08
CA ARG A 113 -11.61 -16.17 6.41
C ARG A 113 -12.01 -17.08 5.25
N HIS A 114 -13.14 -16.81 4.61
CA HIS A 114 -13.59 -17.58 3.44
C HIS A 114 -12.57 -17.48 2.29
N ALA A 115 -12.11 -16.28 1.97
CA ALA A 115 -11.13 -16.04 0.92
C ALA A 115 -9.81 -16.77 1.20
N LEU A 116 -9.30 -16.71 2.44
CA LEU A 116 -8.10 -17.45 2.85
C LEU A 116 -8.29 -18.95 2.67
N THR A 117 -9.39 -19.50 3.23
CA THR A 117 -9.64 -20.95 3.23
C THR A 117 -9.82 -21.51 1.82
N LYS A 118 -10.43 -20.75 0.90
CA LYS A 118 -10.62 -21.13 -0.50
C LYS A 118 -9.31 -21.50 -1.21
N TYR A 119 -8.20 -20.90 -0.80
CA TYR A 119 -6.87 -21.14 -1.37
C TYR A 119 -5.94 -21.90 -0.42
N ASN A 120 -6.49 -22.71 0.49
CA ASN A 120 -5.75 -23.48 1.48
C ASN A 120 -4.92 -22.61 2.46
N GLY A 121 -5.31 -21.36 2.64
CA GLY A 121 -4.77 -20.48 3.66
C GLY A 121 -5.54 -20.55 4.98
N SER A 122 -5.09 -19.81 5.96
CA SER A 122 -5.70 -19.75 7.29
C SER A 122 -5.59 -18.37 7.90
N LEU A 123 -6.65 -17.94 8.58
CA LEU A 123 -6.64 -16.72 9.38
C LEU A 123 -5.87 -17.00 10.68
N GLY A 124 -4.85 -16.19 10.94
CA GLY A 124 -4.04 -16.22 12.15
C GLY A 124 -4.58 -15.33 13.26
N THR A 125 -3.88 -15.31 14.37
CA THR A 125 -4.09 -14.34 15.45
C THR A 125 -3.25 -13.10 15.23
N LYS A 126 -3.59 -12.01 15.89
CA LYS A 126 -2.78 -10.78 15.86
C LYS A 126 -1.35 -11.08 16.31
N GLY A 127 -0.36 -10.63 15.54
CA GLY A 127 1.07 -10.87 15.79
C GLY A 127 1.61 -12.17 15.16
N SER A 128 0.78 -12.94 14.44
CA SER A 128 1.23 -14.21 13.85
C SER A 128 2.22 -14.03 12.71
N VAL A 129 2.11 -12.95 11.93
CA VAL A 129 3.00 -12.67 10.79
C VAL A 129 3.54 -11.24 10.74
N SER A 130 3.00 -10.30 11.51
CA SER A 130 3.41 -8.89 11.46
C SER A 130 4.89 -8.67 11.78
N HIS A 131 5.50 -9.55 12.57
CA HIS A 131 6.94 -9.54 12.85
C HIS A 131 7.83 -9.84 11.62
N LEU A 132 7.24 -10.36 10.54
CA LEU A 132 7.93 -10.63 9.28
C LEU A 132 7.95 -9.41 8.33
N PHE A 133 7.38 -8.28 8.75
CA PHE A 133 7.25 -7.08 7.94
C PHE A 133 7.76 -5.84 8.68
N LYS A 134 8.29 -4.89 7.92
CA LYS A 134 8.68 -3.55 8.39
C LYS A 134 7.82 -2.50 7.67
N LYS A 135 7.36 -1.49 8.39
CA LYS A 135 6.66 -0.35 7.78
C LYS A 135 7.68 0.63 7.24
N ILE A 136 7.58 0.95 5.95
CA ILE A 136 8.48 1.89 5.27
C ILE A 136 7.70 2.87 4.41
N GLY A 137 8.31 4.03 4.14
CA GLY A 137 7.88 4.94 3.09
C GLY A 137 8.59 4.61 1.78
N ILE A 138 7.89 4.65 0.65
CA ILE A 138 8.46 4.50 -0.69
C ILE A 138 8.19 5.74 -1.50
N ILE A 139 9.21 6.19 -2.23
CA ILE A 139 9.10 7.25 -3.22
C ILE A 139 9.93 6.89 -4.45
N THR A 140 9.39 7.14 -5.65
CA THR A 140 10.10 6.94 -6.90
C THR A 140 10.54 8.28 -7.47
N LEU A 141 11.82 8.45 -7.71
CA LEU A 141 12.39 9.55 -8.49
C LEU A 141 12.38 9.14 -9.96
N LEU A 142 11.74 9.95 -10.81
CA LEU A 142 11.65 9.70 -12.24
C LEU A 142 12.90 10.21 -12.97
N ASP A 143 13.31 9.46 -13.99
CA ASP A 143 14.43 9.82 -14.88
C ASP A 143 15.71 10.22 -14.11
N THR A 144 15.96 9.56 -12.98
CA THR A 144 17.08 9.82 -12.09
C THR A 144 17.97 8.58 -12.02
N SER A 145 19.25 8.74 -12.29
CA SER A 145 20.24 7.66 -12.17
C SER A 145 20.80 7.55 -10.75
N GLU A 146 21.39 6.38 -10.44
CA GLU A 146 22.11 6.18 -9.18
C GLU A 146 23.24 7.21 -8.99
N ASP A 147 24.00 7.53 -10.03
CA ASP A 147 25.07 8.53 -10.00
C ASP A 147 24.53 9.94 -9.66
N GLU A 148 23.33 10.26 -10.13
CA GLU A 148 22.67 11.52 -9.79
C GLU A 148 22.17 11.53 -8.34
N LEU A 149 21.57 10.41 -7.90
CA LEU A 149 21.08 10.27 -6.52
C LEU A 149 22.21 10.41 -5.50
N ILE A 150 23.39 9.82 -5.77
CA ILE A 150 24.55 9.87 -4.87
C ILE A 150 24.95 11.31 -4.52
N ASN A 151 24.72 12.29 -5.40
CA ASN A 151 25.02 13.69 -5.10
C ASN A 151 24.15 14.29 -3.98
N TYR A 152 23.08 13.64 -3.61
CA TYR A 152 22.11 14.11 -2.61
C TYR A 152 22.01 13.23 -1.37
N ILE A 153 22.66 12.06 -1.38
CA ILE A 153 22.47 11.02 -0.35
C ILE A 153 22.93 11.49 1.04
N ASP A 154 23.93 12.36 1.10
CA ASP A 154 24.46 12.91 2.36
C ASP A 154 23.55 13.98 2.98
N ASP A 155 22.61 14.53 2.21
CA ASP A 155 21.71 15.60 2.62
C ASP A 155 20.35 15.10 3.12
N ILE A 156 20.07 13.79 2.98
CA ILE A 156 18.76 13.17 3.27
C ILE A 156 18.90 11.87 4.05
N ASP A 157 17.91 11.62 4.90
CA ASP A 157 17.79 10.35 5.61
C ASP A 157 16.94 9.35 4.81
N ILE A 158 17.61 8.44 4.11
CA ILE A 158 16.96 7.31 3.43
C ILE A 158 17.46 5.99 4.05
N LEU A 159 16.60 4.96 4.03
CA LEU A 159 16.95 3.63 4.55
C LEU A 159 17.72 2.82 3.52
N ASP A 160 17.29 2.92 2.26
CA ASP A 160 17.82 2.15 1.15
C ASP A 160 17.33 2.74 -0.17
N TYR A 161 17.98 2.38 -1.28
CA TYR A 161 17.52 2.73 -2.62
C TYR A 161 17.76 1.59 -3.62
N GLU A 162 17.00 1.59 -4.70
CA GLU A 162 17.13 0.63 -5.79
C GLU A 162 17.00 1.34 -7.14
N GLN A 163 17.93 1.11 -8.06
CA GLN A 163 17.81 1.55 -9.44
C GLN A 163 16.86 0.62 -10.19
N ALA A 164 15.80 1.16 -10.78
CA ALA A 164 14.84 0.44 -11.60
C ALA A 164 14.64 1.17 -12.92
N ASP A 165 15.16 0.60 -13.99
CA ASP A 165 15.25 1.25 -15.30
C ASP A 165 15.90 2.65 -15.19
N ASN A 166 15.18 3.69 -15.60
CA ASN A 166 15.63 5.08 -15.51
C ASN A 166 15.21 5.78 -14.20
N ASN A 167 14.68 5.04 -13.22
CA ASN A 167 14.14 5.62 -11.99
C ASN A 167 14.88 5.11 -10.76
N CYS A 168 14.97 5.91 -9.72
CA CYS A 168 15.42 5.47 -8.40
C CYS A 168 14.22 5.31 -7.45
N ILE A 169 14.12 4.16 -6.79
CA ILE A 169 13.14 3.91 -5.75
C ILE A 169 13.85 4.08 -4.42
N LEU A 170 13.33 4.98 -3.59
CA LEU A 170 13.87 5.28 -2.28
C LEU A 170 12.99 4.68 -1.20
N ASN A 171 13.61 4.07 -0.21
CA ASN A 171 12.98 3.62 1.02
C ASN A 171 13.33 4.59 2.15
N THR A 172 12.32 5.04 2.89
CA THR A 172 12.45 5.98 3.99
C THR A 172 11.77 5.46 5.24
N GLU A 173 12.08 6.05 6.39
CA GLU A 173 11.15 5.93 7.52
C GLU A 173 9.81 6.58 7.14
N PRO A 174 8.67 6.01 7.59
CA PRO A 174 7.34 6.54 7.26
C PRO A 174 7.14 8.02 7.64
N SER A 175 7.79 8.47 8.70
CA SER A 175 7.78 9.87 9.18
C SER A 175 8.47 10.83 8.23
N ASP A 176 9.49 10.36 7.52
CA ASP A 176 10.37 11.20 6.68
C ASP A 176 9.94 11.23 5.21
N LEU A 177 8.98 10.40 4.82
CA LEU A 177 8.51 10.28 3.43
C LEU A 177 8.24 11.65 2.76
N PHE A 178 7.48 12.53 3.44
CA PHE A 178 7.15 13.84 2.86
C PHE A 178 8.31 14.84 2.92
N LYS A 179 9.20 14.72 3.89
CA LYS A 179 10.43 15.52 3.97
C LYS A 179 11.34 15.21 2.79
N VAL A 180 11.55 13.91 2.53
CA VAL A 180 12.35 13.43 1.40
C VAL A 180 11.72 13.82 0.07
N LYS A 181 10.39 13.68 -0.07
CA LYS A 181 9.65 14.14 -1.26
C LYS A 181 9.89 15.61 -1.52
N SER A 182 9.67 16.49 -0.53
CA SER A 182 9.81 17.94 -0.67
C SER A 182 11.24 18.33 -1.05
N PHE A 183 12.23 17.65 -0.45
CA PHE A 183 13.64 17.88 -0.78
C PHE A 183 13.93 17.66 -2.27
N PHE A 184 13.46 16.55 -2.86
CA PHE A 184 13.70 16.28 -4.27
C PHE A 184 12.88 17.17 -5.21
N GLU A 185 11.65 17.53 -4.83
CA GLU A 185 10.85 18.51 -5.58
C GLU A 185 11.52 19.90 -5.62
N GLU A 186 12.15 20.34 -4.51
CA GLU A 186 12.95 21.58 -4.47
C GLU A 186 14.19 21.51 -5.38
N LYS A 187 14.76 20.32 -5.57
CA LYS A 187 15.85 20.09 -6.54
C LYS A 187 15.35 19.91 -7.98
N SER A 188 14.04 20.08 -8.22
CA SER A 188 13.39 19.91 -9.53
C SER A 188 13.43 18.48 -10.07
N LEU A 189 13.62 17.50 -9.18
CA LEU A 189 13.48 16.08 -9.52
C LEU A 189 12.02 15.67 -9.39
N ALA A 190 11.49 15.05 -10.44
CA ALA A 190 10.11 14.61 -10.46
C ALA A 190 9.92 13.37 -9.58
N THR A 191 8.95 13.42 -8.68
CA THR A 191 8.62 12.31 -7.78
C THR A 191 7.33 11.62 -8.20
N LYS A 192 7.24 10.32 -7.94
CA LYS A 192 6.05 9.51 -8.20
C LYS A 192 5.91 8.42 -7.13
N ASP A 193 4.70 7.90 -6.99
CA ASP A 193 4.42 6.69 -6.20
C ASP A 193 4.79 6.77 -4.71
N GLU A 194 4.56 7.95 -4.10
CA GLU A 194 4.69 8.09 -2.66
C GLU A 194 3.66 7.22 -1.93
N GLU A 195 4.14 6.26 -1.15
CA GLU A 195 3.32 5.32 -0.40
C GLU A 195 3.98 4.92 0.92
N ILE A 196 3.15 4.56 1.90
CA ILE A 196 3.59 3.85 3.09
C ILE A 196 3.14 2.40 2.95
N ILE A 197 4.07 1.46 3.03
CA ILE A 197 3.80 0.03 2.86
C ILE A 197 4.38 -0.80 3.99
N LEU A 198 3.96 -2.07 4.06
CA LEU A 198 4.60 -3.11 4.84
C LEU A 198 5.53 -3.91 3.93
N GLU A 199 6.83 -3.73 4.10
CA GLU A 199 7.86 -4.46 3.37
C GLU A 199 8.22 -5.74 4.11
N PRO A 200 8.26 -6.91 3.45
CA PRO A 200 8.71 -8.13 4.09
C PRO A 200 10.22 -8.07 4.39
N ILE A 201 10.60 -8.50 5.60
CA ILE A 201 11.99 -8.68 6.01
C ILE A 201 12.43 -10.15 5.94
N THR A 202 11.46 -11.06 5.81
CA THR A 202 11.68 -12.49 5.59
C THR A 202 10.81 -12.93 4.43
N PHE A 203 11.43 -13.53 3.43
CA PHE A 203 10.76 -13.93 2.20
C PHE A 203 10.42 -15.42 2.19
N CYS A 204 9.34 -15.75 1.46
CA CYS A 204 8.92 -17.10 1.11
C CYS A 204 9.09 -17.30 -0.38
N ASP A 205 9.98 -18.19 -0.77
CA ASP A 205 10.26 -18.49 -2.17
C ASP A 205 9.11 -19.26 -2.81
N ILE A 206 8.63 -18.76 -3.95
CA ILE A 206 7.53 -19.33 -4.72
C ILE A 206 8.07 -19.78 -6.08
N SER A 207 7.75 -20.99 -6.46
CA SER A 207 8.09 -21.52 -7.79
C SER A 207 7.20 -20.92 -8.87
N ASP A 208 7.69 -20.82 -10.11
CA ASP A 208 6.89 -20.36 -11.25
C ASP A 208 5.56 -21.11 -11.40
N ALA A 209 5.54 -22.42 -11.09
CA ALA A 209 4.34 -23.23 -11.15
C ALA A 209 3.25 -22.84 -10.12
N ASP A 210 3.64 -22.15 -9.06
CA ASP A 210 2.75 -21.74 -7.95
C ASP A 210 2.33 -20.28 -8.04
N ILE A 211 2.96 -19.46 -8.90
CA ILE A 211 2.68 -18.02 -9.05
C ILE A 211 1.22 -17.79 -9.36
N GLU A 212 0.64 -18.49 -10.33
CA GLU A 212 -0.76 -18.33 -10.73
C GLU A 212 -1.72 -18.53 -9.54
N GLN A 213 -1.45 -19.54 -8.69
CA GLN A 213 -2.26 -19.77 -7.50
C GLN A 213 -2.17 -18.61 -6.50
N VAL A 214 -0.99 -18.04 -6.34
CA VAL A 214 -0.76 -16.90 -5.42
C VAL A 214 -1.40 -15.62 -5.97
N GLU A 215 -1.33 -15.39 -7.28
CA GLU A 215 -1.98 -14.26 -7.94
C GLU A 215 -3.51 -14.33 -7.79
N LEU A 216 -4.11 -15.49 -8.08
CA LEU A 216 -5.55 -15.69 -7.89
C LEU A 216 -5.99 -15.53 -6.44
N PHE A 217 -5.15 -15.93 -5.50
CA PHE A 217 -5.39 -15.75 -4.08
C PHE A 217 -5.40 -14.27 -3.70
N THR A 218 -4.38 -13.51 -4.10
CA THR A 218 -4.30 -12.07 -3.81
C THR A 218 -5.41 -11.29 -4.50
N GLU A 219 -5.71 -11.59 -5.76
CA GLU A 219 -6.85 -11.01 -6.49
C GLU A 219 -8.19 -11.25 -5.78
N ASN A 220 -8.42 -12.47 -5.28
CA ASN A 220 -9.67 -12.80 -4.58
C ASN A 220 -9.82 -11.99 -3.27
N LEU A 221 -8.72 -11.76 -2.55
CA LEU A 221 -8.71 -10.90 -1.37
C LEU A 221 -8.92 -9.42 -1.73
N GLU A 222 -8.30 -8.95 -2.82
CA GLU A 222 -8.46 -7.57 -3.31
C GLU A 222 -9.89 -7.27 -3.77
N GLU A 223 -10.63 -8.30 -4.19
CA GLU A 223 -12.04 -8.18 -4.58
C GLU A 223 -12.98 -7.87 -3.42
N LEU A 224 -12.58 -8.13 -2.19
CA LEU A 224 -13.38 -7.82 -1.02
C LEU A 224 -13.46 -6.29 -0.83
N ASP A 225 -14.69 -5.78 -0.68
CA ASP A 225 -14.96 -4.35 -0.63
C ASP A 225 -14.31 -3.64 0.56
N ASP A 226 -14.16 -4.35 1.68
CA ASP A 226 -13.60 -3.80 2.91
C ASP A 226 -12.06 -3.88 2.94
N VAL A 227 -11.43 -4.65 2.06
CA VAL A 227 -9.97 -4.78 1.97
C VAL A 227 -9.37 -3.56 1.26
N GLN A 228 -8.42 -2.90 1.92
CA GLN A 228 -7.71 -1.73 1.39
C GLN A 228 -6.37 -2.14 0.78
N ASN A 229 -5.55 -2.81 1.56
CA ASN A 229 -4.22 -3.25 1.16
C ASN A 229 -3.98 -4.70 1.55
N ILE A 230 -3.18 -5.39 0.75
CA ILE A 230 -2.68 -6.74 1.02
C ILE A 230 -1.16 -6.70 0.89
N TYR A 231 -0.49 -7.27 1.87
CA TYR A 231 0.96 -7.42 1.86
C TYR A 231 1.30 -8.89 2.04
N THR A 232 2.22 -9.38 1.22
CA THR A 232 2.70 -10.76 1.27
C THR A 232 4.22 -10.78 1.31
N ASN A 233 4.78 -11.85 1.82
CA ASN A 233 6.23 -12.04 1.87
C ASN A 233 6.76 -12.91 0.74
N ILE A 234 6.12 -12.92 -0.40
CA ILE A 234 6.55 -13.71 -1.57
C ILE A 234 7.87 -13.20 -2.14
N ASN A 235 8.68 -14.15 -2.58
CA ASN A 235 9.83 -13.95 -3.45
C ASN A 235 9.64 -14.85 -4.67
N VAL A 236 9.64 -14.27 -5.85
CA VAL A 236 9.56 -15.01 -7.11
C VAL A 236 11.00 -15.37 -7.53
N LEU A 237 11.29 -16.66 -7.65
CA LEU A 237 12.61 -17.18 -7.99
C LEU A 237 12.95 -16.98 -9.48
#